data_2df3f3374a1a42d05d5ac6015e31df2c
#
_entry.id   2df3f3374a1a42d05d5ac6015e31df2c
#
_cell.length_a   1.000
_cell.length_b   1.000
_cell.length_c   1.000
_cell.angle_alpha   90.00
_cell.angle_beta   90.00
_cell.angle_gamma   90.00
#
_symmetry.space_group_name_H-M   'P 1'
#
loop_
_entity.id
_entity.type
_entity.pdbx_description
1 polymer ?
#
loop_
_entity_poly.entity_id
_entity_poly.type
_entity_poly.pdbx_seq_one_letter_code
_entity_poly.pdbx_strand_id
1 'polypeptide(L)'
;VTSYDPPRPWIASYAEGVPEDLEPVSGSLIDIVASSVRDYPDAPALQFFGRTTSYRSLDEQIQRAAAALHARGVRAGDPVAIVLPNCPQHIVAFYAILRLGAVVVEHNPLYTPRELRKQFEDHGAKHAVVWSKVVRTVQEFPRDLRVDTLISVDITKAMPWTMQLALKLPIAKAREARTALTERVSGAVSWDDVVGHEPLPATHPSPSTDDLALIQYTSGTTGNPKGASLTHRNLLSNAAQARAWVPTIHRGEGCVVYAVLPMFHAYGLTLCLTFAMSMGARLVLFPRFDPDMVLEVTKKHPATFLPLVPPIADRLLKESQRTGISLAGTGIAISGAMALPHELVVPFEAETGGYLVEGYGLSECSPVLMANPVAENRVPGTVGLPLPGTECRVVDPDDPTTDVAPGERGELIVRGPQVFSGYYGRPEETEEVFVDGWFRTGDIVTIDDAGFVRIVDRIKELIITGGFNVAPTEVEGVLRQHPAVADVAVVGLPSEHSGEEVVAAIVLDPSIEDIDETAIRDFARSILTPYKVPRRIFVVDELPKSLIGKVLRRQVRTKLLELSGEE
;
A
#
# COMPACT_ATOMS: atom_id res chain seq x y z
N VAL A 1 -35.22 -6.42 -10.02
CA VAL A 1 -34.35 -6.56 -8.85
C VAL A 1 -34.50 -5.26 -8.08
N THR A 2 -35.19 -5.29 -6.95
CA THR A 2 -35.26 -4.15 -6.02
C THR A 2 -33.84 -3.93 -5.50
N SER A 3 -33.23 -2.78 -5.78
CA SER A 3 -31.93 -2.40 -5.23
C SER A 3 -32.09 -2.35 -3.71
N TYR A 4 -31.45 -3.27 -2.99
CA TYR A 4 -31.29 -3.16 -1.55
C TYR A 4 -30.32 -2.01 -1.29
N ASP A 5 -30.82 -0.96 -0.65
CA ASP A 5 -30.05 0.21 -0.23
C ASP A 5 -29.87 0.10 1.30
N PRO A 6 -28.71 -0.36 1.76
CA PRO A 6 -28.47 -0.55 3.19
C PRO A 6 -28.45 0.80 3.91
N PRO A 7 -28.88 0.86 5.18
CA PRO A 7 -28.76 2.08 5.97
C PRO A 7 -27.30 2.49 6.10
N ARG A 8 -27.01 3.80 6.00
CA ARG A 8 -25.67 4.40 6.09
C ARG A 8 -25.52 5.24 7.37
N PRO A 9 -25.54 4.62 8.57
CA PRO A 9 -25.52 5.34 9.84
C PRO A 9 -24.24 6.19 10.02
N TRP A 10 -23.14 5.81 9.39
CA TRP A 10 -21.83 6.47 9.46
C TRP A 10 -21.81 7.90 8.92
N ILE A 11 -22.75 8.27 8.03
CA ILE A 11 -22.79 9.62 7.43
C ILE A 11 -22.91 10.70 8.52
N ALA A 12 -23.70 10.45 9.56
CA ALA A 12 -23.86 11.38 10.68
C ALA A 12 -22.57 11.60 11.49
N SER A 13 -21.60 10.70 11.35
CA SER A 13 -20.31 10.72 12.04
C SER A 13 -19.17 11.30 11.17
N TYR A 14 -19.44 11.73 9.95
CA TYR A 14 -18.42 12.35 9.10
C TYR A 14 -17.91 13.67 9.69
N ALA A 15 -16.63 13.96 9.45
CA ALA A 15 -16.08 15.26 9.80
C ALA A 15 -16.73 16.38 8.98
N GLU A 16 -16.74 17.59 9.54
CA GLU A 16 -17.28 18.78 8.86
C GLU A 16 -16.61 18.98 7.48
N GLY A 17 -17.42 19.20 6.45
CA GLY A 17 -16.98 19.39 5.07
C GLY A 17 -16.76 18.11 4.26
N VAL A 18 -16.90 16.94 4.86
CA VAL A 18 -16.90 15.66 4.12
C VAL A 18 -18.30 15.43 3.56
N PRO A 19 -18.46 15.27 2.22
CA PRO A 19 -19.76 15.04 1.61
C PRO A 19 -20.26 13.60 1.84
N GLU A 20 -21.57 13.39 1.80
CA GLU A 20 -22.17 12.05 1.89
C GLU A 20 -21.81 11.17 0.70
N ASP A 21 -21.87 11.75 -0.50
CA ASP A 21 -21.58 11.10 -1.77
C ASP A 21 -20.67 12.00 -2.62
N LEU A 22 -20.09 11.42 -3.65
CA LEU A 22 -19.28 12.11 -4.64
C LEU A 22 -19.96 12.09 -6.00
N GLU A 23 -19.79 13.16 -6.76
CA GLU A 23 -20.16 13.14 -8.18
C GLU A 23 -19.40 12.04 -8.92
N PRO A 24 -20.07 11.32 -9.84
CA PRO A 24 -19.42 10.31 -10.63
C PRO A 24 -18.20 10.86 -11.37
N VAL A 25 -17.07 10.17 -11.27
CA VAL A 25 -15.84 10.57 -11.97
C VAL A 25 -15.98 10.36 -13.47
N SER A 26 -15.30 11.18 -14.24
CA SER A 26 -15.21 11.09 -15.70
C SER A 26 -13.77 11.30 -16.16
N GLY A 27 -13.47 10.89 -17.40
CA GLY A 27 -12.14 10.99 -17.97
C GLY A 27 -11.21 9.88 -17.46
N SER A 28 -9.93 10.16 -17.37
CA SER A 28 -8.87 9.20 -17.04
C SER A 28 -7.90 9.77 -16.01
N LEU A 29 -7.00 8.93 -15.48
CA LEU A 29 -5.93 9.37 -14.58
C LEU A 29 -4.99 10.42 -15.21
N ILE A 30 -4.96 10.50 -16.54
CA ILE A 30 -4.20 11.53 -17.25
C ILE A 30 -4.78 12.91 -17.00
N ASP A 31 -6.10 13.02 -16.88
CA ASP A 31 -6.79 14.28 -16.66
C ASP A 31 -6.50 14.90 -15.29
N ILE A 32 -6.14 14.08 -14.30
CA ILE A 32 -5.63 14.54 -13.00
C ILE A 32 -4.35 15.37 -13.20
N VAL A 33 -3.38 14.82 -13.94
CA VAL A 33 -2.11 15.51 -14.20
C VAL A 33 -2.36 16.72 -15.09
N ALA A 34 -3.14 16.57 -16.16
CA ALA A 34 -3.48 17.67 -17.08
C ALA A 34 -4.13 18.85 -16.35
N SER A 35 -5.04 18.59 -15.39
CA SER A 35 -5.63 19.63 -14.55
C SER A 35 -4.57 20.36 -13.74
N SER A 36 -3.67 19.62 -13.07
CA SER A 36 -2.61 20.21 -12.26
C SER A 36 -1.57 20.98 -13.10
N VAL A 37 -1.26 20.49 -14.31
CA VAL A 37 -0.41 21.20 -15.27
C VAL A 37 -1.05 22.51 -15.70
N ARG A 38 -2.35 22.52 -15.99
CA ARG A 38 -3.09 23.73 -16.39
C ARG A 38 -3.14 24.75 -15.25
N ASP A 39 -3.45 24.30 -14.03
CA ASP A 39 -3.71 25.16 -12.88
C ASP A 39 -2.40 25.64 -12.20
N TYR A 40 -1.33 24.82 -12.23
CA TYR A 40 -0.07 25.04 -11.51
C TYR A 40 1.18 24.69 -12.35
N PRO A 41 1.35 25.18 -13.61
CA PRO A 41 2.38 24.68 -14.54
C PRO A 41 3.80 24.80 -14.00
N ASP A 42 4.11 25.87 -13.30
CA ASP A 42 5.46 26.17 -12.82
C ASP A 42 5.70 25.76 -11.35
N ALA A 43 4.65 25.28 -10.66
CA ALA A 43 4.78 24.74 -9.31
C ALA A 43 5.59 23.43 -9.30
N PRO A 44 6.31 23.13 -8.21
CA PRO A 44 7.00 21.87 -8.04
C PRO A 44 6.02 20.70 -7.97
N ALA A 45 6.05 19.80 -8.96
CA ALA A 45 5.31 18.55 -8.96
C ALA A 45 6.05 17.47 -8.19
N LEU A 46 7.36 17.30 -8.45
CA LEU A 46 8.19 16.26 -7.85
C LEU A 46 9.41 16.88 -7.18
N GLN A 47 9.83 16.28 -6.05
CA GLN A 47 11.10 16.57 -5.42
C GLN A 47 11.85 15.28 -5.10
N PHE A 48 13.11 15.15 -5.55
CA PHE A 48 13.94 13.98 -5.34
C PHE A 48 15.35 14.40 -4.95
N PHE A 49 15.82 14.08 -3.75
CA PHE A 49 17.08 14.53 -3.19
C PHE A 49 17.30 16.05 -3.28
N GLY A 50 16.22 16.82 -3.19
CA GLY A 50 16.25 18.29 -3.28
C GLY A 50 16.17 18.86 -4.70
N ARG A 51 16.31 18.06 -5.76
CA ARG A 51 16.00 18.47 -7.12
C ARG A 51 14.50 18.47 -7.35
N THR A 52 13.98 19.56 -7.92
CA THR A 52 12.56 19.71 -8.24
C THR A 52 12.30 19.56 -9.74
N THR A 53 11.12 19.05 -10.07
CA THR A 53 10.54 19.00 -11.43
C THR A 53 9.20 19.72 -11.37
N SER A 54 8.97 20.71 -12.22
CA SER A 54 7.68 21.41 -12.29
C SER A 54 6.61 20.55 -12.98
N TYR A 55 5.33 20.90 -12.81
CA TYR A 55 4.22 20.23 -13.50
C TYR A 55 4.36 20.29 -15.01
N ARG A 56 4.77 21.44 -15.57
CA ARG A 56 5.07 21.60 -17.00
C ARG A 56 6.15 20.61 -17.47
N SER A 57 7.28 20.55 -16.74
CA SER A 57 8.36 19.65 -17.09
C SER A 57 8.01 18.17 -16.90
N LEU A 58 7.13 17.86 -15.93
CA LEU A 58 6.60 16.52 -15.73
C LEU A 58 5.76 16.09 -16.95
N ASP A 59 4.83 16.95 -17.41
CA ASP A 59 4.00 16.65 -18.58
C ASP A 59 4.85 16.47 -19.85
N GLU A 60 5.81 17.36 -20.10
CA GLU A 60 6.74 17.21 -21.24
C GLU A 60 7.44 15.85 -21.22
N GLN A 61 7.92 15.40 -20.07
CA GLN A 61 8.57 14.10 -19.93
C GLN A 61 7.57 12.94 -20.15
N ILE A 62 6.34 13.07 -19.65
CA ILE A 62 5.28 12.08 -19.87
C ILE A 62 4.98 11.94 -21.37
N GLN A 63 4.77 13.05 -22.09
CA GLN A 63 4.46 13.02 -23.52
C GLN A 63 5.61 12.43 -24.35
N ARG A 64 6.88 12.75 -24.01
CA ARG A 64 8.06 12.19 -24.66
C ARG A 64 8.22 10.69 -24.39
N ALA A 65 8.03 10.27 -23.14
CA ALA A 65 8.11 8.86 -22.77
C ALA A 65 6.97 8.04 -23.42
N ALA A 66 5.76 8.60 -23.48
CA ALA A 66 4.63 7.96 -24.17
C ALA A 66 4.93 7.77 -25.66
N ALA A 67 5.46 8.80 -26.35
CA ALA A 67 5.83 8.69 -27.75
C ALA A 67 6.92 7.62 -27.98
N ALA A 68 7.92 7.57 -27.11
CA ALA A 68 8.99 6.59 -27.17
C ALA A 68 8.51 5.15 -26.98
N LEU A 69 7.55 4.94 -26.04
CA LEU A 69 6.90 3.64 -25.83
C LEU A 69 6.03 3.25 -27.04
N HIS A 70 5.23 4.19 -27.57
CA HIS A 70 4.41 3.98 -28.75
C HIS A 70 5.25 3.59 -29.99
N ALA A 71 6.38 4.28 -30.20
CA ALA A 71 7.33 3.97 -31.29
C ALA A 71 7.95 2.56 -31.16
N ARG A 72 7.98 2.02 -29.93
CA ARG A 72 8.48 0.67 -29.63
C ARG A 72 7.38 -0.41 -29.59
N GLY A 73 6.18 -0.06 -30.02
CA GLY A 73 5.11 -1.02 -30.21
C GLY A 73 4.07 -1.09 -29.11
N VAL A 74 4.18 -0.29 -28.03
CA VAL A 74 3.15 -0.24 -26.99
C VAL A 74 1.85 0.33 -27.55
N ARG A 75 0.74 -0.34 -27.30
CA ARG A 75 -0.62 0.03 -27.74
C ARG A 75 -1.60 0.03 -26.57
N ALA A 76 -2.79 0.58 -26.80
CA ALA A 76 -3.87 0.52 -25.83
C ALA A 76 -4.20 -0.94 -25.45
N GLY A 77 -4.38 -1.19 -24.17
CA GLY A 77 -4.62 -2.51 -23.57
C GLY A 77 -3.38 -3.37 -23.34
N ASP A 78 -2.22 -3.00 -23.86
CA ASP A 78 -0.99 -3.77 -23.61
C ASP A 78 -0.55 -3.65 -22.14
N PRO A 79 -0.24 -4.75 -21.44
CA PRO A 79 0.39 -4.69 -20.14
C PRO A 79 1.85 -4.26 -20.27
N VAL A 80 2.23 -3.26 -19.48
CA VAL A 80 3.61 -2.74 -19.39
C VAL A 80 4.09 -2.80 -17.95
N ALA A 81 5.12 -3.58 -17.69
CA ALA A 81 5.65 -3.75 -16.33
C ALA A 81 6.48 -2.55 -15.89
N ILE A 82 6.25 -2.09 -14.66
CA ILE A 82 7.13 -1.15 -13.95
C ILE A 82 7.79 -1.89 -12.79
N VAL A 83 9.11 -1.86 -12.72
CA VAL A 83 9.91 -2.48 -11.66
C VAL A 83 10.86 -1.41 -11.12
N LEU A 84 10.31 -0.42 -10.43
CA LEU A 84 11.04 0.77 -9.98
C LEU A 84 10.80 1.08 -8.49
N PRO A 85 11.80 1.61 -7.77
CA PRO A 85 11.56 2.27 -6.49
C PRO A 85 10.89 3.63 -6.71
N ASN A 86 10.53 4.31 -5.61
CA ASN A 86 10.03 5.68 -5.67
C ASN A 86 11.08 6.62 -6.27
N CYS A 87 10.87 7.07 -7.48
CA CYS A 87 11.75 8.00 -8.20
C CYS A 87 10.95 8.78 -9.25
N PRO A 88 11.44 9.93 -9.74
CA PRO A 88 10.75 10.72 -10.78
C PRO A 88 10.43 9.91 -12.03
N GLN A 89 11.32 9.02 -12.44
CA GLN A 89 11.13 8.18 -13.63
C GLN A 89 9.96 7.19 -13.47
N HIS A 90 9.65 6.74 -12.25
CA HIS A 90 8.49 5.91 -11.97
C HIS A 90 7.19 6.65 -12.32
N ILE A 91 7.06 7.91 -11.84
CA ILE A 91 5.87 8.74 -12.10
C ILE A 91 5.70 9.01 -13.60
N VAL A 92 6.80 9.39 -14.26
CA VAL A 92 6.78 9.61 -15.72
C VAL A 92 6.39 8.34 -16.47
N ALA A 93 6.95 7.17 -16.11
CA ALA A 93 6.63 5.89 -16.74
C ALA A 93 5.15 5.52 -16.53
N PHE A 94 4.65 5.63 -15.29
CA PHE A 94 3.27 5.35 -14.93
C PHE A 94 2.29 6.14 -15.82
N TYR A 95 2.43 7.46 -15.86
CA TYR A 95 1.54 8.31 -16.65
C TYR A 95 1.79 8.19 -18.17
N ALA A 96 3.01 7.90 -18.62
CA ALA A 96 3.31 7.68 -20.03
C ALA A 96 2.64 6.40 -20.57
N ILE A 97 2.59 5.33 -19.79
CA ILE A 97 1.89 4.08 -20.13
C ILE A 97 0.39 4.36 -20.21
N LEU A 98 -0.18 4.97 -19.19
CA LEU A 98 -1.59 5.33 -19.16
C LEU A 98 -1.98 6.29 -20.30
N ARG A 99 -1.09 7.22 -20.71
CA ARG A 99 -1.34 8.16 -21.81
C ARG A 99 -1.56 7.45 -23.15
N LEU A 100 -1.05 6.24 -23.30
CA LEU A 100 -1.27 5.38 -24.46
C LEU A 100 -2.51 4.49 -24.36
N GLY A 101 -3.25 4.53 -23.24
CA GLY A 101 -4.30 3.58 -22.92
C GLY A 101 -3.76 2.17 -22.64
N ALA A 102 -2.47 2.04 -22.40
CA ALA A 102 -1.84 0.80 -21.99
C ALA A 102 -2.00 0.58 -20.48
N VAL A 103 -1.84 -0.66 -20.05
CA VAL A 103 -2.10 -1.09 -18.67
C VAL A 103 -0.80 -1.13 -17.89
N VAL A 104 -0.72 -0.41 -16.78
CA VAL A 104 0.42 -0.49 -15.86
C VAL A 104 0.36 -1.80 -15.10
N VAL A 105 1.52 -2.47 -14.94
CA VAL A 105 1.68 -3.61 -14.02
C VAL A 105 2.79 -3.27 -13.04
N GLU A 106 2.42 -3.03 -11.79
CA GLU A 106 3.36 -2.61 -10.76
C GLU A 106 4.05 -3.80 -10.08
N HIS A 107 5.36 -3.69 -9.93
CA HIS A 107 6.18 -4.72 -9.29
C HIS A 107 7.13 -4.15 -8.24
N ASN A 108 7.30 -4.90 -7.17
CA ASN A 108 8.32 -4.63 -6.18
C ASN A 108 9.74 -4.89 -6.76
N PRO A 109 10.61 -3.87 -6.86
CA PRO A 109 11.97 -4.03 -7.39
C PRO A 109 12.88 -4.89 -6.50
N LEU A 110 12.43 -5.27 -5.31
CA LEU A 110 13.16 -6.12 -4.37
C LEU A 110 12.68 -7.58 -4.38
N TYR A 111 11.75 -7.94 -5.25
CA TYR A 111 11.35 -9.33 -5.43
C TYR A 111 12.53 -10.20 -5.86
N THR A 112 12.54 -11.44 -5.36
CA THR A 112 13.46 -12.45 -5.86
C THR A 112 13.20 -12.72 -7.35
N PRO A 113 14.20 -13.21 -8.10
CA PRO A 113 14.01 -13.58 -9.51
C PRO A 113 12.82 -14.52 -9.72
N ARG A 114 12.57 -15.44 -8.79
CA ARG A 114 11.46 -16.40 -8.84
C ARG A 114 10.09 -15.73 -8.67
N GLU A 115 9.97 -14.80 -7.73
CA GLU A 115 8.71 -14.07 -7.48
C GLU A 115 8.38 -13.16 -8.66
N LEU A 116 9.37 -12.40 -9.14
CA LEU A 116 9.18 -11.51 -10.27
C LEU A 116 8.80 -12.30 -11.54
N ARG A 117 9.48 -13.40 -11.79
CA ARG A 117 9.20 -14.29 -12.93
C ARG A 117 7.75 -14.80 -12.91
N LYS A 118 7.24 -15.26 -11.76
CA LYS A 118 5.85 -15.74 -11.64
C LYS A 118 4.82 -14.70 -12.06
N GLN A 119 5.05 -13.43 -11.71
CA GLN A 119 4.16 -12.36 -12.11
C GLN A 119 4.25 -12.08 -13.61
N PHE A 120 5.44 -12.09 -14.20
CA PHE A 120 5.61 -11.95 -15.65
C PHE A 120 4.97 -13.12 -16.43
N GLU A 121 4.97 -14.33 -15.89
CA GLU A 121 4.24 -15.49 -16.44
C GLU A 121 2.72 -15.25 -16.44
N ASP A 122 2.19 -14.59 -15.42
CA ASP A 122 0.75 -14.35 -15.26
C ASP A 122 0.24 -13.23 -16.19
N HIS A 123 0.89 -12.04 -16.20
CA HIS A 123 0.43 -10.91 -17.01
C HIS A 123 0.97 -10.86 -18.43
N GLY A 124 2.03 -11.58 -18.74
CA GLY A 124 2.58 -11.72 -20.10
C GLY A 124 3.13 -10.44 -20.73
N ALA A 125 3.49 -9.41 -19.96
CA ALA A 125 3.98 -8.13 -20.47
C ALA A 125 5.21 -8.30 -21.37
N LYS A 126 5.17 -7.68 -22.56
CA LYS A 126 6.28 -7.65 -23.53
C LYS A 126 7.10 -6.36 -23.45
N HIS A 127 6.69 -5.41 -22.65
CA HIS A 127 7.35 -4.13 -22.43
C HIS A 127 7.57 -3.93 -20.93
N ALA A 128 8.77 -3.45 -20.55
CA ALA A 128 9.08 -3.23 -19.15
C ALA A 128 10.00 -2.02 -18.95
N VAL A 129 9.71 -1.23 -17.91
CA VAL A 129 10.53 -0.13 -17.41
C VAL A 129 11.12 -0.57 -16.07
N VAL A 130 12.41 -0.77 -16.01
CA VAL A 130 13.06 -1.52 -14.94
C VAL A 130 14.23 -0.75 -14.34
N TRP A 131 14.34 -0.76 -13.03
CA TRP A 131 15.52 -0.25 -12.33
C TRP A 131 16.80 -0.93 -12.83
N SER A 132 17.85 -0.19 -13.10
CA SER A 132 19.10 -0.72 -13.64
C SER A 132 19.65 -1.92 -12.88
N LYS A 133 19.39 -2.02 -11.58
CA LYS A 133 19.80 -3.15 -10.73
C LYS A 133 19.00 -4.44 -10.95
N VAL A 134 17.84 -4.37 -11.56
CA VAL A 134 16.94 -5.51 -11.80
C VAL A 134 16.94 -5.95 -13.27
N VAL A 135 17.55 -5.15 -14.16
CA VAL A 135 17.58 -5.41 -15.61
C VAL A 135 18.12 -6.81 -15.93
N ARG A 136 19.22 -7.22 -15.29
CA ARG A 136 19.81 -8.55 -15.51
C ARG A 136 18.83 -9.67 -15.15
N THR A 137 18.11 -9.54 -14.04
CA THR A 137 17.09 -10.52 -13.64
C THR A 137 16.03 -10.72 -14.72
N VAL A 138 15.54 -9.62 -15.32
CA VAL A 138 14.53 -9.67 -16.39
C VAL A 138 15.13 -10.22 -17.70
N GLN A 139 16.38 -9.91 -18.02
CA GLN A 139 17.07 -10.44 -19.19
C GLN A 139 17.30 -11.96 -19.11
N GLU A 140 17.43 -12.51 -17.91
CA GLU A 140 17.65 -13.94 -17.66
C GLU A 140 16.34 -14.75 -17.66
N PHE A 141 15.18 -14.14 -17.89
CA PHE A 141 13.93 -14.87 -18.05
C PHE A 141 13.97 -15.83 -19.25
N PRO A 142 13.25 -16.97 -19.18
CA PRO A 142 13.13 -17.90 -20.29
C PRO A 142 12.66 -17.22 -21.59
N ARG A 143 12.93 -17.84 -22.73
CA ARG A 143 12.65 -17.24 -24.05
C ARG A 143 11.18 -16.93 -24.31
N ASP A 144 10.28 -17.72 -23.77
CA ASP A 144 8.82 -17.54 -23.83
C ASP A 144 8.32 -16.32 -23.06
N LEU A 145 9.07 -15.92 -22.02
CA LEU A 145 8.81 -14.72 -21.20
C LEU A 145 9.66 -13.51 -21.61
N ARG A 146 10.37 -13.60 -22.72
CA ARG A 146 11.24 -12.53 -23.17
C ARG A 146 10.47 -11.23 -23.35
N VAL A 147 10.99 -10.20 -22.72
CA VAL A 147 10.53 -8.81 -22.87
C VAL A 147 11.11 -8.24 -24.17
N ASP A 148 10.26 -7.77 -25.08
CA ASP A 148 10.67 -7.24 -26.38
C ASP A 148 11.29 -5.83 -26.25
N THR A 149 10.71 -5.01 -25.36
CA THR A 149 11.24 -3.68 -25.03
C THR A 149 11.57 -3.62 -23.55
N LEU A 150 12.87 -3.62 -23.24
CA LEU A 150 13.38 -3.46 -21.87
C LEU A 150 14.05 -2.09 -21.75
N ILE A 151 13.46 -1.22 -20.91
CA ILE A 151 13.96 0.12 -20.65
C ILE A 151 14.65 0.13 -19.27
N SER A 152 15.91 0.54 -19.26
CA SER A 152 16.71 0.62 -18.03
C SER A 152 16.69 2.03 -17.44
N VAL A 153 16.36 2.11 -16.16
CA VAL A 153 16.30 3.35 -15.39
C VAL A 153 17.46 3.43 -14.41
N ASP A 154 18.33 4.40 -14.60
CA ASP A 154 19.30 4.84 -13.58
C ASP A 154 18.69 5.98 -12.77
N ILE A 155 18.24 5.68 -11.55
CA ILE A 155 17.57 6.67 -10.68
C ILE A 155 18.50 7.81 -10.26
N THR A 156 19.82 7.62 -10.31
CA THR A 156 20.79 8.67 -9.95
C THR A 156 20.77 9.85 -10.93
N LYS A 157 20.28 9.64 -12.15
CA LYS A 157 20.11 10.69 -13.17
C LYS A 157 19.07 11.75 -12.76
N ALA A 158 18.12 11.39 -11.91
CA ALA A 158 17.14 12.32 -11.36
C ALA A 158 17.66 13.13 -10.15
N MET A 159 18.83 12.80 -9.60
CA MET A 159 19.44 13.52 -8.49
C MET A 159 20.01 14.88 -8.92
N PRO A 160 20.28 15.82 -7.99
CA PRO A 160 21.07 17.02 -8.24
C PRO A 160 22.44 16.69 -8.84
N TRP A 161 22.93 17.50 -9.78
CA TRP A 161 24.21 17.27 -10.46
C TRP A 161 25.40 17.16 -9.50
N THR A 162 25.35 17.89 -8.37
CA THR A 162 26.38 17.83 -7.31
C THR A 162 26.44 16.45 -6.67
N MET A 163 25.29 15.83 -6.41
CA MET A 163 25.22 14.47 -5.86
C MET A 163 25.67 13.44 -6.90
N GLN A 164 25.29 13.62 -8.18
CA GLN A 164 25.78 12.74 -9.25
C GLN A 164 27.32 12.77 -9.36
N LEU A 165 27.94 13.95 -9.17
CA LEU A 165 29.40 14.06 -9.12
C LEU A 165 29.98 13.42 -7.86
N ALA A 166 29.35 13.62 -6.70
CA ALA A 166 29.78 13.00 -5.45
C ALA A 166 29.80 11.47 -5.52
N LEU A 167 28.79 10.86 -6.19
CA LEU A 167 28.75 9.41 -6.43
C LEU A 167 29.90 8.89 -7.31
N LYS A 168 30.57 9.75 -8.09
CA LYS A 168 31.71 9.37 -8.94
C LYS A 168 33.06 9.44 -8.22
N LEU A 169 33.10 9.98 -7.00
CA LEU A 169 34.34 10.09 -6.23
C LEU A 169 34.94 8.69 -5.96
N PRO A 170 36.30 8.57 -5.98
CA PRO A 170 36.99 7.29 -5.81
C PRO A 170 37.12 6.88 -4.33
N ILE A 171 36.13 7.16 -3.49
CA ILE A 171 36.09 6.82 -2.07
C ILE A 171 35.09 5.68 -1.80
N ALA A 172 35.33 4.89 -0.75
CA ALA A 172 34.53 3.72 -0.41
C ALA A 172 33.03 4.06 -0.26
N LYS A 173 32.70 5.10 0.51
CA LYS A 173 31.32 5.56 0.74
C LYS A 173 30.58 5.93 -0.55
N ALA A 174 31.26 6.62 -1.49
CA ALA A 174 30.64 6.97 -2.79
C ALA A 174 30.42 5.73 -3.66
N ARG A 175 31.34 4.75 -3.61
CA ARG A 175 31.21 3.49 -4.34
C ARG A 175 30.04 2.68 -3.81
N GLU A 176 29.94 2.54 -2.50
CA GLU A 176 28.84 1.84 -1.82
C GLU A 176 27.48 2.49 -2.16
N ALA A 177 27.35 3.80 -1.96
CA ALA A 177 26.14 4.53 -2.30
C ALA A 177 25.75 4.39 -3.78
N ARG A 178 26.72 4.45 -4.70
CA ARG A 178 26.48 4.22 -6.13
C ARG A 178 25.98 2.80 -6.40
N THR A 179 26.64 1.79 -5.84
CA THR A 179 26.24 0.37 -6.01
C THR A 179 24.85 0.09 -5.44
N ALA A 180 24.48 0.80 -4.37
CA ALA A 180 23.13 0.71 -3.81
C ALA A 180 22.04 1.28 -4.74
N LEU A 181 22.37 2.28 -5.59
CA LEU A 181 21.39 3.06 -6.35
C LEU A 181 21.35 2.73 -7.85
N THR A 182 22.44 2.23 -8.43
CA THR A 182 22.53 1.98 -9.88
C THR A 182 23.51 0.88 -10.21
N GLU A 183 23.31 0.24 -11.37
CA GLU A 183 24.20 -0.75 -11.96
C GLU A 183 24.39 -0.43 -13.45
N ARG A 184 25.57 -0.73 -13.99
CA ARG A 184 25.81 -0.63 -15.43
C ARG A 184 25.19 -1.83 -16.12
N VAL A 185 24.36 -1.55 -17.11
CA VAL A 185 23.66 -2.58 -17.89
C VAL A 185 23.92 -2.41 -19.37
N SER A 186 23.79 -3.50 -20.13
CA SER A 186 23.85 -3.54 -21.59
C SER A 186 22.63 -4.28 -22.12
N GLY A 187 22.27 -4.07 -23.37
CA GLY A 187 21.15 -4.78 -24.01
C GLY A 187 19.76 -4.29 -23.58
N ALA A 188 19.69 -3.10 -22.95
CA ALA A 188 18.44 -2.42 -22.64
C ALA A 188 18.48 -0.98 -23.18
N VAL A 189 17.32 -0.41 -23.48
CA VAL A 189 17.15 0.98 -23.89
C VAL A 189 17.40 1.89 -22.69
N SER A 190 18.18 2.94 -22.84
CA SER A 190 18.38 3.93 -21.77
C SER A 190 17.13 4.77 -21.56
N TRP A 191 16.79 5.07 -20.29
CA TRP A 191 15.73 6.04 -19.98
C TRP A 191 15.99 7.42 -20.56
N ASP A 192 17.26 7.84 -20.66
CA ASP A 192 17.62 9.12 -21.25
C ASP A 192 17.20 9.20 -22.75
N ASP A 193 17.28 8.06 -23.48
CA ASP A 193 16.81 7.98 -24.89
C ASP A 193 15.27 8.03 -24.96
N VAL A 194 14.57 7.53 -23.94
CA VAL A 194 13.11 7.57 -23.86
C VAL A 194 12.61 8.99 -23.69
N VAL A 195 13.15 9.75 -22.74
CA VAL A 195 12.73 11.15 -22.50
C VAL A 195 13.38 12.14 -23.47
N GLY A 196 14.34 11.71 -24.28
CA GLY A 196 14.91 12.47 -25.40
C GLY A 196 14.07 12.44 -26.68
N HIS A 197 13.00 11.61 -26.72
CA HIS A 197 12.13 11.49 -27.89
C HIS A 197 11.28 12.74 -28.11
N GLU A 198 10.78 12.97 -29.34
CA GLU A 198 9.77 13.99 -29.59
C GLU A 198 8.47 13.66 -28.83
N PRO A 199 7.71 14.68 -28.35
CA PRO A 199 6.50 14.46 -27.60
C PRO A 199 5.39 13.79 -28.43
N LEU A 200 4.51 13.07 -27.75
CA LEU A 200 3.35 12.46 -28.36
C LEU A 200 2.41 13.53 -28.93
N PRO A 201 1.86 13.36 -30.16
CA PRO A 201 0.92 14.32 -30.71
C PRO A 201 -0.31 14.52 -29.80
N ALA A 202 -0.76 15.75 -29.65
CA ALA A 202 -1.95 16.07 -28.85
C ALA A 202 -3.24 15.36 -29.36
N THR A 203 -3.26 14.98 -30.64
CA THR A 203 -4.37 14.24 -31.27
C THR A 203 -4.37 12.74 -30.95
N HIS A 204 -3.36 12.23 -30.23
CA HIS A 204 -3.36 10.82 -29.81
C HIS A 204 -4.57 10.56 -28.88
N PRO A 205 -5.35 9.49 -29.09
CA PRO A 205 -6.51 9.17 -28.27
C PRO A 205 -6.15 9.09 -26.77
N SER A 206 -7.08 9.52 -25.92
CA SER A 206 -6.99 9.33 -24.48
C SER A 206 -7.80 8.10 -24.07
N PRO A 207 -7.41 7.38 -23.00
CA PRO A 207 -8.20 6.27 -22.48
C PRO A 207 -9.54 6.75 -21.92
N SER A 208 -10.51 5.84 -21.89
CA SER A 208 -11.81 6.08 -21.27
C SER A 208 -11.79 5.76 -19.77
N THR A 209 -12.84 6.21 -19.08
CA THR A 209 -12.99 6.01 -17.63
C THR A 209 -13.04 4.52 -17.24
N ASP A 210 -13.59 3.66 -18.11
CA ASP A 210 -13.78 2.24 -17.85
C ASP A 210 -12.66 1.35 -18.41
N ASP A 211 -11.68 1.94 -19.08
CA ASP A 211 -10.52 1.18 -19.53
C ASP A 211 -9.69 0.69 -18.34
N LEU A 212 -9.11 -0.50 -18.49
CA LEU A 212 -8.18 -1.06 -17.51
C LEU A 212 -6.93 -0.18 -17.44
N ALA A 213 -6.61 0.31 -16.25
CA ALA A 213 -5.47 1.20 -16.01
C ALA A 213 -4.30 0.48 -15.33
N LEU A 214 -4.61 -0.41 -14.38
CA LEU A 214 -3.61 -1.01 -13.50
C LEU A 214 -3.95 -2.47 -13.20
N ILE A 215 -2.93 -3.31 -13.24
CA ILE A 215 -2.94 -4.63 -12.61
C ILE A 215 -2.08 -4.55 -11.36
N GLN A 216 -2.72 -4.67 -10.19
CA GLN A 216 -2.05 -4.61 -8.90
C GLN A 216 -1.97 -6.00 -8.28
N TYR A 217 -0.76 -6.54 -8.14
CA TYR A 217 -0.60 -7.86 -7.53
C TYR A 217 -0.79 -7.81 -6.02
N THR A 218 -1.62 -8.74 -5.53
CA THR A 218 -1.83 -8.97 -4.10
C THR A 218 -0.96 -10.14 -3.62
N SER A 219 -0.56 -10.12 -2.37
CA SER A 219 0.26 -11.17 -1.77
C SER A 219 -0.50 -12.47 -1.48
N GLY A 220 -1.64 -12.68 -2.11
CA GLY A 220 -2.57 -13.81 -2.00
C GLY A 220 -2.29 -14.81 -0.87
N THR A 221 -3.26 -15.08 -0.01
CA THR A 221 -3.14 -16.07 1.08
C THR A 221 -2.88 -17.50 0.58
N THR A 222 -3.18 -17.79 -0.69
CA THR A 222 -3.00 -19.09 -1.35
C THR A 222 -1.58 -19.32 -1.91
N GLY A 223 -0.71 -18.30 -1.89
CA GLY A 223 0.69 -18.39 -2.34
C GLY A 223 0.93 -18.14 -3.82
N ASN A 224 -0.12 -18.02 -4.63
CA ASN A 224 -0.03 -17.51 -5.99
C ASN A 224 -0.54 -16.07 -5.97
N PRO A 225 0.29 -15.08 -6.37
CA PRO A 225 -0.15 -13.70 -6.45
C PRO A 225 -1.27 -13.57 -7.49
N LYS A 226 -2.31 -12.77 -7.16
CA LYS A 226 -3.42 -12.46 -8.06
C LYS A 226 -3.34 -10.99 -8.45
N GLY A 227 -3.48 -10.71 -9.74
CA GLY A 227 -3.51 -9.33 -10.25
C GLY A 227 -4.92 -8.75 -10.14
N ALA A 228 -5.16 -7.81 -9.23
CA ALA A 228 -6.42 -7.05 -9.19
C ALA A 228 -6.49 -6.11 -10.39
N SER A 229 -7.57 -6.20 -11.17
CA SER A 229 -7.81 -5.38 -12.36
C SER A 229 -8.51 -4.07 -11.97
N LEU A 230 -7.79 -2.95 -12.03
CA LEU A 230 -8.28 -1.63 -11.63
C LEU A 230 -8.44 -0.73 -12.86
N THR A 231 -9.65 -0.22 -13.08
CA THR A 231 -9.94 0.73 -14.15
C THR A 231 -9.54 2.16 -13.77
N HIS A 232 -9.52 3.06 -14.75
CA HIS A 232 -9.36 4.49 -14.47
C HIS A 232 -10.45 4.97 -13.51
N ARG A 233 -11.71 4.50 -13.64
CA ARG A 233 -12.81 4.80 -12.73
C ARG A 233 -12.48 4.46 -11.30
N ASN A 234 -11.99 3.27 -11.03
CA ASN A 234 -11.69 2.81 -9.67
C ASN A 234 -10.66 3.73 -8.99
N LEU A 235 -9.55 3.99 -9.67
CA LEU A 235 -8.46 4.82 -9.14
C LEU A 235 -8.83 6.31 -9.03
N LEU A 236 -9.57 6.86 -10.01
CA LEU A 236 -10.08 8.22 -9.96
C LEU A 236 -11.04 8.42 -8.78
N SER A 237 -11.97 7.47 -8.60
CA SER A 237 -12.94 7.52 -7.51
C SER A 237 -12.24 7.50 -6.15
N ASN A 238 -11.25 6.62 -5.96
CA ASN A 238 -10.53 6.55 -4.70
C ASN A 238 -9.66 7.79 -4.44
N ALA A 239 -9.04 8.36 -5.47
CA ALA A 239 -8.35 9.65 -5.35
C ALA A 239 -9.31 10.80 -4.97
N ALA A 240 -10.53 10.81 -5.53
CA ALA A 240 -11.58 11.78 -5.19
C ALA A 240 -12.09 11.58 -3.76
N GLN A 241 -12.30 10.33 -3.33
CA GLN A 241 -12.66 9.98 -1.95
C GLN A 241 -11.59 10.43 -0.95
N ALA A 242 -10.32 10.14 -1.23
CA ALA A 242 -9.21 10.57 -0.37
C ALA A 242 -9.15 12.11 -0.25
N ARG A 243 -9.37 12.83 -1.35
CA ARG A 243 -9.41 14.30 -1.33
C ARG A 243 -10.58 14.84 -0.52
N ALA A 244 -11.76 14.26 -0.69
CA ALA A 244 -12.97 14.65 0.05
C ALA A 244 -12.84 14.36 1.56
N TRP A 245 -12.08 13.34 1.94
CA TRP A 245 -11.85 12.95 3.33
C TRP A 245 -10.97 13.93 4.11
N VAL A 246 -10.18 14.72 3.42
CA VAL A 246 -9.26 15.71 4.02
C VAL A 246 -9.57 17.14 3.53
N PRO A 247 -10.78 17.67 3.77
CA PRO A 247 -11.24 18.93 3.19
C PRO A 247 -10.41 20.16 3.63
N THR A 248 -9.63 20.02 4.68
CA THR A 248 -8.73 21.07 5.19
C THR A 248 -7.43 21.20 4.38
N ILE A 249 -7.11 20.22 3.52
CA ILE A 249 -5.95 20.31 2.63
C ILE A 249 -6.40 20.96 1.31
N HIS A 250 -5.83 22.12 1.02
CA HIS A 250 -6.14 22.86 -0.20
C HIS A 250 -5.22 22.48 -1.36
N ARG A 251 -5.76 22.54 -2.57
CA ARG A 251 -5.02 22.28 -3.81
C ARG A 251 -3.94 23.35 -4.06
N GLY A 252 -2.84 22.94 -4.68
CA GLY A 252 -1.82 23.84 -5.23
C GLY A 252 -0.68 24.12 -4.27
N GLU A 253 -0.20 25.37 -4.33
CA GLU A 253 0.99 25.80 -3.61
C GLU A 253 0.82 25.65 -2.09
N GLY A 254 1.77 24.99 -1.44
CA GLY A 254 1.70 24.65 -0.02
C GLY A 254 1.23 23.23 0.28
N CYS A 255 0.61 22.54 -0.69
CA CYS A 255 0.32 21.11 -0.52
C CYS A 255 1.59 20.28 -0.76
N VAL A 256 2.03 19.55 0.26
CA VAL A 256 3.24 18.71 0.23
C VAL A 256 2.88 17.30 0.68
N VAL A 257 3.14 16.33 -0.18
CA VAL A 257 2.91 14.90 0.08
C VAL A 257 4.24 14.17 0.13
N TYR A 258 4.43 13.31 1.13
CA TYR A 258 5.63 12.49 1.23
C TYR A 258 5.36 11.06 0.76
N ALA A 259 6.11 10.62 -0.24
CA ALA A 259 6.10 9.23 -0.70
C ALA A 259 7.11 8.39 0.10
N VAL A 260 6.83 8.19 1.39
CA VAL A 260 7.60 7.28 2.26
C VAL A 260 7.17 5.83 2.08
N LEU A 261 5.96 5.61 1.54
CA LEU A 261 5.46 4.30 1.15
C LEU A 261 5.84 3.96 -0.29
N PRO A 262 6.05 2.67 -0.61
CA PRO A 262 6.36 2.26 -1.96
C PRO A 262 5.16 2.47 -2.90
N MET A 263 5.37 3.17 -4.03
CA MET A 263 4.32 3.45 -5.02
C MET A 263 3.97 2.23 -5.88
N PHE A 264 4.80 1.20 -5.92
CA PHE A 264 4.43 -0.09 -6.53
C PHE A 264 3.41 -0.90 -5.70
N HIS A 265 3.02 -0.41 -4.53
CA HIS A 265 1.95 -0.95 -3.71
C HIS A 265 0.74 -0.01 -3.75
N ALA A 266 -0.49 -0.55 -3.84
CA ALA A 266 -1.72 0.22 -4.01
C ALA A 266 -1.85 1.38 -3.02
N TYR A 267 -1.44 1.20 -1.76
CA TYR A 267 -1.49 2.23 -0.72
C TYR A 267 -0.62 3.44 -1.07
N GLY A 268 0.65 3.21 -1.42
CA GLY A 268 1.56 4.28 -1.85
C GLY A 268 1.16 4.87 -3.21
N LEU A 269 0.66 4.05 -4.14
CA LEU A 269 0.21 4.51 -5.44
C LEU A 269 -0.94 5.52 -5.30
N THR A 270 -1.96 5.19 -4.54
CA THR A 270 -3.14 6.07 -4.43
C THR A 270 -2.88 7.25 -3.52
N LEU A 271 -2.46 7.03 -2.28
CA LEU A 271 -2.37 8.13 -1.31
C LEU A 271 -1.09 8.98 -1.45
N CYS A 272 -0.01 8.46 -2.06
CA CYS A 272 1.11 9.32 -2.41
C CYS A 272 0.96 9.87 -3.83
N LEU A 273 0.93 9.01 -4.88
CA LEU A 273 1.04 9.46 -6.25
C LEU A 273 -0.25 10.10 -6.77
N THR A 274 -1.36 9.34 -6.88
CA THR A 274 -2.58 9.86 -7.54
C THR A 274 -3.22 10.99 -6.73
N PHE A 275 -3.20 10.90 -5.40
CA PHE A 275 -3.64 11.98 -4.52
C PHE A 275 -2.81 13.26 -4.75
N ALA A 276 -1.46 13.17 -4.69
CA ALA A 276 -0.61 14.34 -4.89
C ALA A 276 -0.84 15.02 -6.25
N MET A 277 -0.93 14.21 -7.31
CA MET A 277 -1.20 14.74 -8.65
C MET A 277 -2.58 15.40 -8.74
N SER A 278 -3.60 14.87 -8.08
CA SER A 278 -4.95 15.45 -8.04
C SER A 278 -5.03 16.76 -7.25
N MET A 279 -4.12 16.94 -6.29
CA MET A 279 -4.03 18.12 -5.45
C MET A 279 -3.15 19.24 -6.05
N GLY A 280 -2.44 19.00 -7.16
CA GLY A 280 -1.41 19.92 -7.61
C GLY A 280 -0.27 20.07 -6.59
N ALA A 281 -0.04 19.03 -5.79
CA ALA A 281 0.89 19.02 -4.68
C ALA A 281 2.35 18.84 -5.12
N ARG A 282 3.27 19.21 -4.23
CA ARG A 282 4.66 18.78 -4.30
C ARG A 282 4.76 17.35 -3.74
N LEU A 283 5.07 16.37 -4.57
CA LEU A 283 5.35 15.00 -4.15
C LEU A 283 6.84 14.84 -3.85
N VAL A 284 7.19 14.63 -2.59
CA VAL A 284 8.57 14.37 -2.17
C VAL A 284 8.82 12.88 -2.17
N LEU A 285 9.80 12.44 -2.95
CA LEU A 285 10.09 11.05 -3.23
C LEU A 285 11.27 10.55 -2.41
N PHE A 286 11.05 9.42 -1.73
CA PHE A 286 12.08 8.69 -1.01
C PHE A 286 12.23 7.31 -1.66
N PRO A 287 13.38 6.96 -2.27
CA PRO A 287 13.57 5.67 -2.94
C PRO A 287 13.51 4.48 -1.98
N ARG A 288 13.76 4.75 -0.72
CA ARG A 288 13.55 3.89 0.45
C ARG A 288 13.20 4.78 1.63
N PHE A 289 12.47 4.26 2.59
CA PHE A 289 12.26 4.97 3.85
C PHE A 289 13.58 5.11 4.61
N ASP A 290 13.92 6.35 4.96
CA ASP A 290 15.08 6.73 5.73
C ASP A 290 14.68 7.93 6.59
N PRO A 291 14.60 7.78 7.93
CA PRO A 291 14.07 8.83 8.80
C PRO A 291 14.92 10.10 8.78
N ASP A 292 16.25 9.99 8.66
CA ASP A 292 17.13 11.17 8.55
C ASP A 292 16.80 11.99 7.29
N MET A 293 16.60 11.31 6.16
CA MET A 293 16.20 11.99 4.92
C MET A 293 14.85 12.69 5.04
N VAL A 294 13.89 12.06 5.70
CA VAL A 294 12.55 12.63 5.91
C VAL A 294 12.65 13.87 6.78
N LEU A 295 13.32 13.78 7.92
CA LEU A 295 13.51 14.91 8.84
C LEU A 295 14.24 16.10 8.20
N GLU A 296 15.26 15.84 7.37
CA GLU A 296 15.96 16.91 6.65
C GLU A 296 15.05 17.66 5.67
N VAL A 297 14.11 16.96 5.04
CA VAL A 297 13.12 17.62 4.16
C VAL A 297 12.09 18.40 4.98
N THR A 298 11.64 17.85 6.12
CA THR A 298 10.66 18.49 6.99
C THR A 298 11.07 19.88 7.47
N LYS A 299 12.39 20.13 7.69
CA LYS A 299 12.91 21.46 8.03
C LYS A 299 12.52 22.57 7.04
N LYS A 300 12.30 22.24 5.77
CA LYS A 300 12.02 23.20 4.71
C LYS A 300 10.61 23.09 4.14
N HIS A 301 10.10 21.90 4.08
CA HIS A 301 8.85 21.55 3.43
C HIS A 301 8.12 20.50 4.27
N PRO A 302 7.55 20.85 5.45
CA PRO A 302 6.79 19.90 6.25
C PRO A 302 5.64 19.29 5.41
N ALA A 303 5.36 18.02 5.61
CA ALA A 303 4.30 17.33 4.89
C ALA A 303 2.93 17.85 5.32
N THR A 304 2.10 18.28 4.39
CA THR A 304 0.67 18.54 4.69
C THR A 304 -0.12 17.24 4.73
N PHE A 305 0.34 16.21 3.98
CA PHE A 305 -0.24 14.88 3.95
C PHE A 305 0.86 13.80 3.96
N LEU A 306 0.78 12.89 4.92
CA LEU A 306 1.78 11.86 5.17
C LEU A 306 1.13 10.47 5.31
N PRO A 307 0.91 9.75 4.20
CA PRO A 307 0.55 8.33 4.27
C PRO A 307 1.72 7.52 4.82
N LEU A 308 1.47 6.71 5.84
CA LEU A 308 2.50 5.92 6.51
C LEU A 308 1.94 4.61 7.08
N VAL A 309 2.81 3.84 7.72
CA VAL A 309 2.47 2.67 8.54
C VAL A 309 3.03 2.88 9.95
N PRO A 310 2.48 2.23 11.00
CA PRO A 310 2.89 2.47 12.38
C PRO A 310 4.42 2.40 12.62
N PRO A 311 5.18 1.44 12.05
CA PRO A 311 6.63 1.42 12.22
C PRO A 311 7.37 2.64 11.65
N ILE A 312 6.80 3.30 10.61
CA ILE A 312 7.37 4.53 10.05
C ILE A 312 7.12 5.69 11.02
N ALA A 313 5.90 5.81 11.57
CA ALA A 313 5.58 6.85 12.57
C ALA A 313 6.46 6.73 13.81
N ASP A 314 6.60 5.53 14.37
CA ASP A 314 7.45 5.25 15.54
C ASP A 314 8.93 5.62 15.27
N ARG A 315 9.47 5.20 14.11
CA ARG A 315 10.86 5.52 13.75
C ARG A 315 11.08 7.01 13.52
N LEU A 316 10.12 7.73 12.92
CA LEU A 316 10.20 9.19 12.74
C LEU A 316 10.19 9.90 14.09
N LEU A 317 9.31 9.49 15.01
CA LEU A 317 9.22 10.06 16.36
C LEU A 317 10.53 9.84 17.13
N LYS A 318 11.06 8.62 17.17
CA LYS A 318 12.33 8.29 17.84
C LYS A 318 13.50 9.07 17.24
N GLU A 319 13.54 9.20 15.92
CA GLU A 319 14.62 9.90 15.23
C GLU A 319 14.53 11.43 15.44
N SER A 320 13.31 12.01 15.48
CA SER A 320 13.09 13.41 15.85
C SER A 320 13.64 13.68 17.25
N GLN A 321 13.31 12.85 18.23
CA GLN A 321 13.81 12.96 19.59
C GLN A 321 15.33 12.83 19.68
N ARG A 322 15.91 11.88 18.93
CA ARG A 322 17.36 11.64 18.91
C ARG A 322 18.16 12.79 18.31
N THR A 323 17.65 13.38 17.23
CA THR A 323 18.35 14.43 16.47
C THR A 323 18.00 15.85 16.89
N GLY A 324 16.87 16.02 17.59
CA GLY A 324 16.29 17.34 17.90
C GLY A 324 15.69 18.04 16.68
N ILE A 325 15.51 17.34 15.54
CA ILE A 325 14.86 17.86 14.35
C ILE A 325 13.36 17.62 14.48
N SER A 326 12.59 18.70 14.62
CA SER A 326 11.15 18.63 14.84
C SER A 326 10.37 18.15 13.60
N LEU A 327 9.28 17.41 13.83
CA LEU A 327 8.26 17.07 12.86
C LEU A 327 7.13 18.13 12.80
N ALA A 328 7.24 19.22 13.55
CA ALA A 328 6.23 20.26 13.60
C ALA A 328 5.85 20.79 12.22
N GLY A 329 4.55 21.03 12.02
CA GLY A 329 3.99 21.44 10.73
C GLY A 329 3.61 20.27 9.81
N THR A 330 3.88 19.01 10.19
CA THR A 330 3.25 17.86 9.56
C THR A 330 1.75 17.89 9.86
N GLY A 331 0.93 17.94 8.82
CA GLY A 331 -0.51 18.13 8.94
C GLY A 331 -1.25 16.83 9.26
N ILE A 332 -1.72 16.14 8.23
CA ILE A 332 -2.50 14.89 8.36
C ILE A 332 -1.63 13.70 8.03
N ALA A 333 -1.48 12.78 8.97
CA ALA A 333 -0.90 11.47 8.75
C ALA A 333 -2.01 10.41 8.76
N ILE A 334 -2.03 9.55 7.72
CA ILE A 334 -2.93 8.39 7.67
C ILE A 334 -2.09 7.14 7.79
N SER A 335 -2.39 6.33 8.80
CA SER A 335 -1.74 5.05 9.05
C SER A 335 -2.62 3.91 8.53
N GLY A 336 -2.04 3.00 7.75
CA GLY A 336 -2.78 1.87 7.17
C GLY A 336 -1.97 0.57 7.16
N ALA A 337 -2.52 -0.44 6.50
CA ALA A 337 -1.96 -1.78 6.31
C ALA A 337 -1.83 -2.63 7.57
N MET A 338 -1.87 -2.06 8.75
CA MET A 338 -1.84 -2.73 10.06
C MET A 338 -2.47 -1.84 11.13
N ALA A 339 -2.93 -2.44 12.23
CA ALA A 339 -3.54 -1.73 13.34
C ALA A 339 -2.61 -0.63 13.90
N LEU A 340 -3.17 0.54 14.16
CA LEU A 340 -2.44 1.68 14.73
C LEU A 340 -2.40 1.55 16.26
N PRO A 341 -1.22 1.37 16.89
CA PRO A 341 -1.10 1.35 18.33
C PRO A 341 -1.53 2.69 18.94
N HIS A 342 -2.42 2.63 19.94
CA HIS A 342 -2.97 3.85 20.58
C HIS A 342 -1.88 4.70 21.23
N GLU A 343 -0.88 4.05 21.83
CA GLU A 343 0.26 4.69 22.48
C GLU A 343 1.14 5.51 21.54
N LEU A 344 1.04 5.30 20.23
CA LEU A 344 1.80 6.05 19.23
C LEU A 344 1.09 7.35 18.83
N VAL A 345 -0.24 7.42 18.94
CA VAL A 345 -1.05 8.54 18.43
C VAL A 345 -0.72 9.83 19.16
N VAL A 346 -0.86 9.84 20.49
CA VAL A 346 -0.68 11.05 21.30
C VAL A 346 0.72 11.64 21.20
N PRO A 347 1.82 10.86 21.32
CA PRO A 347 3.17 11.39 21.15
C PRO A 347 3.44 11.91 19.73
N PHE A 348 2.92 11.24 18.69
CA PHE A 348 3.10 11.68 17.31
C PHE A 348 2.38 12.99 17.01
N GLU A 349 1.13 13.14 17.46
CA GLU A 349 0.35 14.37 17.31
C GLU A 349 0.93 15.53 18.10
N ALA A 350 1.44 15.27 19.31
CA ALA A 350 2.13 16.29 20.10
C ALA A 350 3.40 16.83 19.42
N GLU A 351 4.15 15.95 18.72
CA GLU A 351 5.38 16.34 18.01
C GLU A 351 5.07 17.06 16.68
N THR A 352 4.03 16.64 15.96
CA THR A 352 3.68 17.18 14.64
C THR A 352 2.79 18.43 14.73
N GLY A 353 1.90 18.49 15.69
CA GLY A 353 0.79 19.44 15.78
C GLY A 353 -0.38 19.09 14.84
N GLY A 354 -0.32 17.92 14.17
CA GLY A 354 -1.33 17.44 13.23
C GLY A 354 -2.09 16.22 13.73
N TYR A 355 -2.81 15.54 12.83
CA TYR A 355 -3.57 14.34 13.14
C TYR A 355 -2.86 13.07 12.68
N LEU A 356 -2.95 12.01 13.48
CA LEU A 356 -2.59 10.65 13.09
C LEU A 356 -3.83 9.75 13.18
N VAL A 357 -4.40 9.36 12.04
CA VAL A 357 -5.62 8.56 11.96
C VAL A 357 -5.40 7.23 11.27
N GLU A 358 -6.22 6.24 11.60
CA GLU A 358 -6.17 4.93 10.97
C GLU A 358 -7.04 4.88 9.72
N GLY A 359 -6.55 4.20 8.67
CA GLY A 359 -7.29 3.88 7.45
C GLY A 359 -7.16 2.40 7.08
N TYR A 360 -8.15 1.89 6.36
CA TYR A 360 -8.26 0.50 5.95
C TYR A 360 -8.59 0.38 4.48
N GLY A 361 -8.08 -0.67 3.88
CA GLY A 361 -8.40 -1.02 2.50
C GLY A 361 -7.65 -2.23 1.99
N LEU A 362 -7.96 -2.59 0.75
CA LEU A 362 -7.40 -3.72 0.02
C LEU A 362 -6.99 -3.29 -1.38
N SER A 363 -6.04 -3.98 -2.00
CA SER A 363 -5.63 -3.70 -3.39
C SER A 363 -6.81 -3.75 -4.34
N GLU A 364 -7.75 -4.64 -4.11
CA GLU A 364 -9.01 -4.81 -4.82
C GLU A 364 -9.96 -3.60 -4.73
N CYS A 365 -9.65 -2.64 -3.84
CA CYS A 365 -10.48 -1.45 -3.58
C CYS A 365 -9.74 -0.13 -3.84
N SER A 366 -8.61 -0.12 -4.55
CA SER A 366 -7.89 1.03 -5.12
C SER A 366 -7.11 1.99 -4.18
N PRO A 367 -6.72 1.75 -2.94
CA PRO A 367 -7.10 0.66 -2.05
C PRO A 367 -8.08 1.05 -0.95
N VAL A 368 -8.37 2.36 -0.70
CA VAL A 368 -8.98 2.83 0.55
C VAL A 368 -10.49 2.61 0.55
N LEU A 369 -10.96 1.91 1.56
CA LEU A 369 -12.38 1.71 1.84
C LEU A 369 -12.88 2.60 2.97
N MET A 370 -12.10 2.73 4.02
CA MET A 370 -12.49 3.37 5.27
C MET A 370 -11.33 4.13 5.87
N ALA A 371 -11.63 5.18 6.61
CA ALA A 371 -10.66 5.89 7.44
C ALA A 371 -11.35 6.53 8.65
N ASN A 372 -10.61 6.70 9.74
CA ASN A 372 -11.08 7.52 10.85
C ASN A 372 -11.24 8.99 10.41
N PRO A 373 -12.25 9.70 10.89
CA PRO A 373 -12.38 11.13 10.66
C PRO A 373 -11.11 11.88 11.10
N VAL A 374 -10.71 12.87 10.30
CA VAL A 374 -9.63 13.81 10.69
C VAL A 374 -10.23 14.89 11.57
N ALA A 375 -10.74 14.49 12.72
CA ALA A 375 -11.45 15.32 13.69
C ALA A 375 -11.44 14.67 15.07
N GLU A 376 -11.94 15.40 16.08
CA GLU A 376 -11.97 14.93 17.46
C GLU A 376 -12.92 13.73 17.71
N ASN A 377 -13.90 13.53 16.82
CA ASN A 377 -14.83 12.41 16.91
C ASN A 377 -14.27 11.08 16.36
N ARG A 378 -12.97 11.01 16.02
CA ARG A 378 -12.32 9.76 15.66
C ARG A 378 -12.36 8.74 16.80
N VAL A 379 -12.47 7.47 16.47
CA VAL A 379 -12.56 6.38 17.44
C VAL A 379 -11.32 5.48 17.34
N PRO A 380 -10.36 5.59 18.26
CA PRO A 380 -9.14 4.77 18.26
C PRO A 380 -9.45 3.27 18.30
N GLY A 381 -8.63 2.48 17.63
CA GLY A 381 -8.79 1.02 17.54
C GLY A 381 -9.94 0.59 16.63
N THR A 382 -10.50 1.50 15.83
CA THR A 382 -11.35 1.22 14.69
C THR A 382 -10.64 1.60 13.41
N VAL A 383 -11.04 1.02 12.28
CA VAL A 383 -10.57 1.44 10.95
C VAL A 383 -11.35 2.64 10.41
N GLY A 384 -12.24 3.21 11.23
CA GLY A 384 -13.03 4.39 10.93
C GLY A 384 -14.34 4.08 10.21
N LEU A 385 -14.71 5.00 9.33
CA LEU A 385 -16.00 5.03 8.63
C LEU A 385 -15.79 4.75 7.13
N PRO A 386 -16.76 4.16 6.43
CA PRO A 386 -16.74 4.03 4.97
C PRO A 386 -16.56 5.41 4.30
N LEU A 387 -15.71 5.48 3.27
CA LEU A 387 -15.52 6.70 2.49
C LEU A 387 -16.78 7.07 1.68
N PRO A 388 -16.98 8.34 1.32
CA PRO A 388 -18.12 8.77 0.50
C PRO A 388 -18.37 7.90 -0.73
N GLY A 389 -19.63 7.46 -0.93
CA GLY A 389 -19.98 6.55 -2.01
C GLY A 389 -19.54 5.08 -1.83
N THR A 390 -19.00 4.72 -0.67
CA THR A 390 -18.73 3.34 -0.29
C THR A 390 -19.89 2.80 0.53
N GLU A 391 -20.44 1.67 0.10
CA GLU A 391 -21.46 0.92 0.83
C GLU A 391 -20.83 -0.29 1.49
N CYS A 392 -21.31 -0.67 2.66
CA CYS A 392 -20.86 -1.87 3.36
C CYS A 392 -21.99 -2.57 4.08
N ARG A 393 -21.84 -3.88 4.23
CA ARG A 393 -22.72 -4.76 5.02
C ARG A 393 -21.84 -5.69 5.83
N VAL A 394 -22.38 -6.18 6.94
CA VAL A 394 -21.79 -7.27 7.73
C VAL A 394 -22.69 -8.48 7.61
N VAL A 395 -22.17 -9.56 7.07
CA VAL A 395 -22.94 -10.75 6.72
C VAL A 395 -22.39 -11.99 7.43
N ASP A 396 -23.23 -13.04 7.48
CA ASP A 396 -22.79 -14.35 7.94
C ASP A 396 -21.69 -14.87 6.99
N PRO A 397 -20.51 -15.24 7.48
CA PRO A 397 -19.43 -15.77 6.64
C PRO A 397 -19.79 -17.05 5.88
N ASP A 398 -20.68 -17.88 6.44
CA ASP A 398 -21.13 -19.15 5.86
C ASP A 398 -22.31 -18.95 4.89
N ASP A 399 -23.10 -17.89 5.08
CA ASP A 399 -24.17 -17.47 4.17
C ASP A 399 -24.08 -15.95 3.89
N PRO A 400 -23.23 -15.51 2.97
CA PRO A 400 -22.96 -14.09 2.71
C PRO A 400 -24.15 -13.32 2.08
N THR A 401 -25.29 -13.98 1.90
CA THR A 401 -26.55 -13.31 1.52
C THR A 401 -27.34 -12.79 2.72
N THR A 402 -27.04 -13.30 3.92
CA THR A 402 -27.74 -13.00 5.18
C THR A 402 -26.95 -11.99 6.02
N ASP A 403 -27.58 -10.85 6.35
CA ASP A 403 -27.00 -9.85 7.27
C ASP A 403 -27.01 -10.40 8.71
N VAL A 404 -25.94 -10.12 9.46
CA VAL A 404 -25.93 -10.35 10.92
C VAL A 404 -26.66 -9.22 11.66
N ALA A 405 -27.03 -9.46 12.92
CA ALA A 405 -27.67 -8.41 13.72
C ALA A 405 -26.69 -7.23 13.98
N PRO A 406 -27.19 -6.00 14.12
CA PRO A 406 -26.35 -4.84 14.41
C PRO A 406 -25.42 -5.06 15.61
N GLY A 407 -24.13 -4.74 15.44
CA GLY A 407 -23.09 -4.93 16.45
C GLY A 407 -22.54 -6.37 16.56
N GLU A 408 -23.13 -7.35 15.89
CA GLU A 408 -22.60 -8.71 15.84
C GLU A 408 -21.41 -8.82 14.89
N ARG A 409 -20.63 -9.87 15.05
CA ARG A 409 -19.47 -10.19 14.21
C ARG A 409 -19.92 -10.88 12.93
N GLY A 410 -19.39 -10.43 11.79
CA GLY A 410 -19.62 -11.07 10.50
C GLY A 410 -18.57 -10.64 9.49
N GLU A 411 -18.67 -11.20 8.28
CA GLU A 411 -17.80 -10.81 7.17
C GLU A 411 -18.20 -9.43 6.63
N LEU A 412 -17.21 -8.57 6.45
CA LEU A 412 -17.40 -7.31 5.75
C LEU A 412 -17.52 -7.55 4.25
N ILE A 413 -18.64 -7.14 3.66
CA ILE A 413 -18.80 -7.05 2.21
C ILE A 413 -19.00 -5.60 1.79
N VAL A 414 -18.46 -5.22 0.65
CA VAL A 414 -18.42 -3.82 0.22
C VAL A 414 -18.83 -3.66 -1.23
N ARG A 415 -19.39 -2.49 -1.54
CA ARG A 415 -19.69 -2.03 -2.89
C ARG A 415 -19.32 -0.55 -3.01
N GLY A 416 -18.76 -0.15 -4.14
CA GLY A 416 -18.38 1.24 -4.36
C GLY A 416 -17.62 1.44 -5.67
N PRO A 417 -17.50 2.68 -6.15
CA PRO A 417 -16.87 2.97 -7.43
C PRO A 417 -15.36 2.67 -7.46
N GLN A 418 -14.72 2.54 -6.31
CA GLN A 418 -13.31 2.19 -6.15
C GLN A 418 -13.07 0.67 -6.13
N VAL A 419 -14.13 -0.16 -6.03
CA VAL A 419 -14.00 -1.62 -5.99
C VAL A 419 -13.71 -2.16 -7.39
N PHE A 420 -12.76 -3.06 -7.50
CA PHE A 420 -12.31 -3.66 -8.75
C PHE A 420 -13.40 -4.49 -9.46
N SER A 421 -13.18 -4.80 -10.74
CA SER A 421 -14.09 -5.65 -11.50
C SER A 421 -13.74 -7.15 -11.41
N GLY A 422 -12.58 -7.51 -10.87
CA GLY A 422 -12.12 -8.88 -10.74
C GLY A 422 -10.62 -9.05 -10.88
N TYR A 423 -10.17 -10.30 -10.82
CA TYR A 423 -8.76 -10.67 -10.99
C TYR A 423 -8.41 -10.89 -12.48
N TYR A 424 -7.27 -10.37 -12.91
CA TYR A 424 -6.80 -10.43 -14.28
C TYR A 424 -6.65 -11.88 -14.76
N GLY A 425 -7.40 -12.24 -15.83
CA GLY A 425 -7.36 -13.58 -16.40
C GLY A 425 -7.91 -14.71 -15.52
N ARG A 426 -8.66 -14.38 -14.43
CA ARG A 426 -9.12 -15.34 -13.41
C ARG A 426 -10.61 -15.22 -13.13
N PRO A 427 -11.48 -15.62 -14.06
CA PRO A 427 -12.94 -15.47 -13.89
C PRO A 427 -13.50 -16.29 -12.73
N GLU A 428 -13.05 -17.52 -12.54
CA GLU A 428 -13.53 -18.40 -11.46
C GLU A 428 -13.20 -17.81 -10.09
N GLU A 429 -11.96 -17.39 -9.88
CA GLU A 429 -11.53 -16.77 -8.61
C GLU A 429 -12.17 -15.39 -8.38
N THR A 430 -12.61 -14.73 -9.46
CA THR A 430 -13.39 -13.50 -9.38
C THR A 430 -14.80 -13.79 -8.91
N GLU A 431 -15.47 -14.82 -9.45
CA GLU A 431 -16.81 -15.22 -9.04
C GLU A 431 -16.86 -15.61 -7.56
N GLU A 432 -15.84 -16.29 -7.03
CA GLU A 432 -15.75 -16.70 -5.62
C GLU A 432 -15.75 -15.52 -4.62
N VAL A 433 -15.30 -14.34 -5.05
CA VAL A 433 -15.17 -13.17 -4.15
C VAL A 433 -16.29 -12.15 -4.32
N PHE A 434 -17.27 -12.42 -5.17
CA PHE A 434 -18.46 -11.58 -5.32
C PHE A 434 -19.73 -12.34 -4.98
N VAL A 435 -20.65 -11.66 -4.28
CA VAL A 435 -22.00 -12.12 -4.01
C VAL A 435 -22.98 -11.00 -4.32
N ASP A 436 -23.91 -11.21 -5.25
CA ASP A 436 -24.89 -10.21 -5.66
C ASP A 436 -24.34 -8.80 -5.94
N GLY A 437 -23.12 -8.73 -6.52
CA GLY A 437 -22.40 -7.48 -6.83
C GLY A 437 -21.66 -6.86 -5.63
N TRP A 438 -21.63 -7.52 -4.49
CA TRP A 438 -20.83 -7.12 -3.33
C TRP A 438 -19.51 -7.88 -3.30
N PHE A 439 -18.42 -7.17 -3.08
CA PHE A 439 -17.09 -7.76 -2.91
C PHE A 439 -16.91 -8.25 -1.48
N ARG A 440 -16.55 -9.50 -1.31
CA ARG A 440 -16.22 -10.15 -0.05
C ARG A 440 -14.78 -9.82 0.34
N THR A 441 -14.59 -9.08 1.43
CA THR A 441 -13.24 -8.67 1.86
C THR A 441 -12.45 -9.82 2.52
N GLY A 442 -13.16 -10.81 3.06
CA GLY A 442 -12.59 -11.87 3.88
C GLY A 442 -12.17 -11.40 5.28
N ASP A 443 -12.50 -10.15 5.66
CA ASP A 443 -12.23 -9.62 6.99
C ASP A 443 -13.49 -9.70 7.86
N ILE A 444 -13.35 -10.22 9.08
CA ILE A 444 -14.41 -10.25 10.09
C ILE A 444 -14.39 -8.95 10.85
N VAL A 445 -15.54 -8.30 10.94
CA VAL A 445 -15.70 -6.99 11.55
C VAL A 445 -16.89 -6.93 12.51
N THR A 446 -16.96 -5.86 13.28
CA THR A 446 -18.18 -5.33 13.91
C THR A 446 -18.37 -3.88 13.47
N ILE A 447 -19.62 -3.43 13.37
CA ILE A 447 -19.98 -2.02 13.13
C ILE A 447 -20.82 -1.56 14.32
N ASP A 448 -20.44 -0.42 14.92
CA ASP A 448 -21.21 0.17 16.02
C ASP A 448 -22.37 1.05 15.50
N ASP A 449 -23.21 1.54 16.42
CA ASP A 449 -24.40 2.37 16.09
C ASP A 449 -24.04 3.68 15.38
N ALA A 450 -22.80 4.20 15.56
CA ALA A 450 -22.30 5.40 14.91
C ALA A 450 -21.65 5.09 13.54
N GLY A 451 -21.56 3.83 13.18
CA GLY A 451 -21.02 3.34 11.91
C GLY A 451 -19.51 3.08 11.89
N PHE A 452 -18.81 3.17 13.04
CA PHE A 452 -17.38 2.85 13.10
C PHE A 452 -17.14 1.36 12.98
N VAL A 453 -16.23 1.01 12.08
CA VAL A 453 -15.89 -0.37 11.78
C VAL A 453 -14.65 -0.79 12.57
N ARG A 454 -14.74 -1.94 13.23
CA ARG A 454 -13.62 -2.58 13.93
C ARG A 454 -13.30 -3.91 13.29
N ILE A 455 -12.06 -4.10 12.84
CA ILE A 455 -11.59 -5.41 12.36
C ILE A 455 -11.37 -6.31 13.57
N VAL A 456 -11.92 -7.50 13.50
CA VAL A 456 -11.74 -8.55 14.51
C VAL A 456 -10.64 -9.50 14.06
N ASP A 457 -10.73 -10.04 12.83
CA ASP A 457 -9.71 -10.89 12.20
C ASP A 457 -9.99 -11.14 10.71
N ARG A 458 -9.21 -12.06 10.11
CA ARG A 458 -9.42 -12.53 8.73
C ARG A 458 -9.96 -13.96 8.72
N ILE A 459 -10.96 -14.26 7.90
CA ILE A 459 -11.56 -15.59 7.77
C ILE A 459 -10.48 -16.65 7.53
N LYS A 460 -9.53 -16.39 6.62
CA LYS A 460 -8.45 -17.33 6.24
C LYS A 460 -7.33 -17.45 7.27
N GLU A 461 -7.31 -16.59 8.28
CA GLU A 461 -6.32 -16.59 9.36
C GLU A 461 -6.92 -17.15 10.67
N LEU A 462 -8.25 -17.34 10.73
CA LEU A 462 -8.89 -17.96 11.89
C LEU A 462 -8.32 -19.37 12.12
N ILE A 463 -8.01 -19.65 13.38
CA ILE A 463 -7.52 -20.97 13.83
C ILE A 463 -8.72 -21.80 14.25
N ILE A 464 -8.94 -22.93 13.60
CA ILE A 464 -10.06 -23.80 13.90
C ILE A 464 -9.60 -24.90 14.88
N THR A 465 -9.84 -24.65 16.16
CA THR A 465 -9.41 -25.55 17.24
C THR A 465 -10.60 -26.13 18.01
N GLY A 466 -10.77 -27.45 17.97
CA GLY A 466 -11.86 -28.13 18.67
C GLY A 466 -13.26 -27.66 18.27
N GLY A 467 -13.44 -27.20 17.03
CA GLY A 467 -14.72 -26.67 16.53
C GLY A 467 -14.97 -25.20 16.87
N PHE A 468 -13.99 -24.51 17.49
CA PHE A 468 -14.06 -23.09 17.79
C PHE A 468 -13.16 -22.29 16.84
N ASN A 469 -13.63 -21.14 16.39
CA ASN A 469 -12.86 -20.17 15.64
C ASN A 469 -12.10 -19.26 16.61
N VAL A 470 -10.78 -19.28 16.56
CA VAL A 470 -9.89 -18.41 17.35
C VAL A 470 -9.28 -17.38 16.43
N ALA A 471 -9.48 -16.12 16.77
CA ALA A 471 -8.86 -14.98 16.08
C ALA A 471 -7.40 -14.80 16.53
N PRO A 472 -6.40 -15.01 15.66
CA PRO A 472 -4.99 -14.79 16.01
C PRO A 472 -4.73 -13.41 16.59
N THR A 473 -5.35 -12.38 16.03
CA THR A 473 -5.19 -10.98 16.43
C THR A 473 -5.66 -10.71 17.87
N GLU A 474 -6.72 -11.38 18.32
CA GLU A 474 -7.20 -11.30 19.70
C GLU A 474 -6.14 -11.86 20.67
N VAL A 475 -5.59 -13.02 20.35
CA VAL A 475 -4.56 -13.68 21.18
C VAL A 475 -3.26 -12.86 21.19
N GLU A 476 -2.84 -12.35 20.02
CA GLU A 476 -1.68 -11.45 19.89
C GLU A 476 -1.86 -10.18 20.73
N GLY A 477 -3.07 -9.59 20.71
CA GLY A 477 -3.38 -8.39 21.49
C GLY A 477 -3.25 -8.59 23.01
N VAL A 478 -3.56 -9.79 23.49
CA VAL A 478 -3.35 -10.14 24.90
C VAL A 478 -1.86 -10.38 25.19
N LEU A 479 -1.18 -11.18 24.35
CA LEU A 479 0.24 -11.50 24.57
C LEU A 479 1.16 -10.28 24.54
N ARG A 480 0.85 -9.26 23.71
CA ARG A 480 1.59 -7.98 23.66
C ARG A 480 1.53 -7.18 24.96
N GLN A 481 0.55 -7.41 25.81
CA GLN A 481 0.45 -6.74 27.11
C GLN A 481 1.43 -7.31 28.14
N HIS A 482 2.04 -8.48 27.87
CA HIS A 482 3.03 -9.05 28.76
C HIS A 482 4.38 -8.32 28.59
N PRO A 483 5.00 -7.83 29.71
CA PRO A 483 6.22 -7.00 29.63
C PRO A 483 7.40 -7.62 28.90
N ALA A 484 7.47 -8.93 28.85
CA ALA A 484 8.57 -9.64 28.19
C ALA A 484 8.36 -9.81 26.67
N VAL A 485 7.22 -9.41 26.11
CA VAL A 485 6.87 -9.61 24.69
C VAL A 485 7.06 -8.31 23.91
N ALA A 486 8.12 -8.23 23.11
CA ALA A 486 8.34 -7.11 22.20
C ALA A 486 7.50 -7.22 20.91
N ASP A 487 7.35 -8.44 20.36
CA ASP A 487 6.50 -8.70 19.22
C ASP A 487 5.96 -10.13 19.25
N VAL A 488 4.81 -10.37 18.57
CA VAL A 488 4.16 -11.69 18.59
C VAL A 488 3.38 -11.93 17.31
N ALA A 489 3.39 -13.17 16.87
CA ALA A 489 2.51 -13.69 15.84
C ALA A 489 1.88 -15.00 16.32
N VAL A 490 0.57 -15.14 16.09
CA VAL A 490 -0.19 -16.33 16.45
C VAL A 490 -0.68 -17.03 15.18
N VAL A 491 -0.51 -18.34 15.13
CA VAL A 491 -0.90 -19.18 13.98
C VAL A 491 -1.51 -20.49 14.45
N GLY A 492 -2.31 -21.12 13.58
CA GLY A 492 -2.75 -22.50 13.76
C GLY A 492 -1.70 -23.48 13.23
N LEU A 493 -1.33 -24.47 14.04
CA LEU A 493 -0.58 -25.63 13.57
C LEU A 493 -1.49 -26.88 13.61
N PRO A 494 -1.27 -27.86 12.71
CA PRO A 494 -2.05 -29.10 12.72
C PRO A 494 -2.03 -29.79 14.08
N SER A 495 -3.15 -30.39 14.48
CA SER A 495 -3.29 -31.13 15.73
C SER A 495 -4.19 -32.35 15.51
N GLU A 496 -3.70 -33.53 15.87
CA GLU A 496 -4.47 -34.79 15.74
C GLU A 496 -5.79 -34.78 16.51
N HIS A 497 -5.92 -33.97 17.57
CA HIS A 497 -7.04 -33.96 18.48
C HIS A 497 -8.03 -32.82 18.29
N SER A 498 -7.59 -31.69 17.71
CA SER A 498 -8.38 -30.45 17.63
C SER A 498 -8.51 -29.86 16.24
N GLY A 499 -7.98 -30.52 15.21
CA GLY A 499 -7.85 -29.96 13.87
C GLY A 499 -6.63 -29.04 13.80
N GLU A 500 -6.69 -27.88 14.45
CA GLU A 500 -5.53 -27.02 14.68
C GLU A 500 -5.35 -26.75 16.17
N GLU A 501 -4.15 -26.38 16.56
CA GLU A 501 -3.84 -25.81 17.86
C GLU A 501 -3.33 -24.38 17.73
N VAL A 502 -3.66 -23.55 18.71
CA VAL A 502 -3.18 -22.16 18.79
C VAL A 502 -1.72 -22.16 19.23
N VAL A 503 -0.84 -21.58 18.42
CA VAL A 503 0.60 -21.51 18.68
C VAL A 503 1.08 -20.07 18.51
N ALA A 504 1.95 -19.60 19.41
CA ALA A 504 2.52 -18.28 19.37
C ALA A 504 4.02 -18.30 19.06
N ALA A 505 4.47 -17.46 18.13
CA ALA A 505 5.87 -17.07 17.97
C ALA A 505 6.07 -15.71 18.63
N ILE A 506 6.98 -15.58 19.57
CA ILE A 506 7.24 -14.32 20.29
C ILE A 506 8.68 -13.87 20.10
N VAL A 507 8.86 -12.56 20.01
CA VAL A 507 10.15 -11.89 20.11
C VAL A 507 10.21 -11.27 21.50
N LEU A 508 11.26 -11.58 22.24
CA LEU A 508 11.43 -11.06 23.60
C LEU A 508 11.86 -9.60 23.60
N ASP A 509 11.49 -8.87 24.65
CA ASP A 509 12.06 -7.56 24.91
C ASP A 509 13.59 -7.68 25.09
N PRO A 510 14.40 -6.80 24.47
CA PRO A 510 15.86 -6.86 24.55
C PRO A 510 16.45 -6.82 25.97
N SER A 511 15.69 -6.39 26.95
CA SER A 511 16.08 -6.39 28.37
C SER A 511 15.89 -7.74 29.08
N ILE A 512 15.26 -8.71 28.39
CA ILE A 512 14.95 -10.05 28.92
C ILE A 512 15.83 -11.08 28.23
N GLU A 513 16.70 -11.73 28.96
CA GLU A 513 17.61 -12.74 28.41
C GLU A 513 16.97 -14.14 28.31
N ASP A 514 16.07 -14.47 29.23
CA ASP A 514 15.37 -15.75 29.28
C ASP A 514 13.99 -15.58 29.93
N ILE A 515 13.02 -16.37 29.50
CA ILE A 515 11.68 -16.35 30.06
C ILE A 515 11.11 -17.76 30.19
N ASP A 516 10.41 -18.02 31.28
CA ASP A 516 9.56 -19.20 31.41
C ASP A 516 8.29 -19.01 30.53
N GLU A 517 8.20 -19.79 29.45
CA GLU A 517 7.02 -19.83 28.58
C GLU A 517 5.71 -20.06 29.37
N THR A 518 5.81 -20.75 30.53
CA THR A 518 4.69 -20.98 31.42
C THR A 518 4.13 -19.66 31.96
N ALA A 519 5.00 -18.68 32.26
CA ALA A 519 4.57 -17.38 32.77
C ALA A 519 3.73 -16.62 31.73
N ILE A 520 4.14 -16.62 30.45
CA ILE A 520 3.38 -15.99 29.35
C ILE A 520 2.05 -16.72 29.16
N ARG A 521 2.06 -18.04 29.21
CA ARG A 521 0.84 -18.85 29.06
C ARG A 521 -0.14 -18.64 30.20
N ASP A 522 0.36 -18.54 31.44
CA ASP A 522 -0.49 -18.26 32.61
C ASP A 522 -1.03 -16.84 32.60
N PHE A 523 -0.26 -15.88 32.12
CA PHE A 523 -0.76 -14.52 31.84
C PHE A 523 -1.92 -14.58 30.82
N ALA A 524 -1.73 -15.26 29.69
CA ALA A 524 -2.79 -15.42 28.69
C ALA A 524 -4.03 -16.12 29.26
N ARG A 525 -3.87 -17.16 30.10
CA ARG A 525 -4.98 -17.86 30.80
C ARG A 525 -5.77 -16.98 31.73
N SER A 526 -5.16 -15.95 32.30
CA SER A 526 -5.87 -15.02 33.18
C SER A 526 -6.86 -14.12 32.45
N ILE A 527 -6.73 -14.02 31.11
CA ILE A 527 -7.52 -13.10 30.28
C ILE A 527 -8.34 -13.83 29.22
N LEU A 528 -7.77 -14.86 28.61
CA LEU A 528 -8.38 -15.59 27.49
C LEU A 528 -9.13 -16.85 27.96
N THR A 529 -10.16 -17.23 27.20
CA THR A 529 -10.81 -18.52 27.37
C THR A 529 -9.84 -19.68 27.05
N PRO A 530 -9.96 -20.85 27.71
CA PRO A 530 -8.96 -21.92 27.62
C PRO A 530 -8.62 -22.38 26.21
N TYR A 531 -9.55 -22.39 25.28
CA TYR A 531 -9.30 -22.82 23.89
C TYR A 531 -8.55 -21.78 23.04
N LYS A 532 -8.49 -20.51 23.49
CA LYS A 532 -7.72 -19.43 22.85
C LYS A 532 -6.28 -19.34 23.36
N VAL A 533 -5.97 -19.94 24.51
CA VAL A 533 -4.62 -19.89 25.10
C VAL A 533 -3.65 -20.69 24.24
N PRO A 534 -2.50 -20.12 23.83
CA PRO A 534 -1.52 -20.85 23.05
C PRO A 534 -1.08 -22.15 23.73
N ARG A 535 -1.13 -23.25 23.00
CA ARG A 535 -0.66 -24.57 23.46
C ARG A 535 0.85 -24.61 23.52
N ARG A 536 1.50 -24.03 22.53
CA ARG A 536 2.94 -23.91 22.41
C ARG A 536 3.33 -22.44 22.19
N ILE A 537 4.46 -22.06 22.75
CA ILE A 537 5.07 -20.74 22.55
C ILE A 537 6.49 -21.00 22.05
N PHE A 538 6.88 -20.34 20.97
CA PHE A 538 8.23 -20.38 20.42
C PHE A 538 8.86 -19.00 20.55
N VAL A 539 10.02 -18.92 21.17
CA VAL A 539 10.85 -17.70 21.16
C VAL A 539 11.64 -17.67 19.86
N VAL A 540 11.55 -16.57 19.14
CA VAL A 540 12.24 -16.34 17.86
C VAL A 540 12.99 -15.02 17.90
N ASP A 541 14.09 -14.90 17.14
CA ASP A 541 14.86 -13.66 17.06
C ASP A 541 14.08 -12.55 16.35
N GLU A 542 13.33 -12.93 15.32
CA GLU A 542 12.51 -11.99 14.52
C GLU A 542 11.31 -12.68 13.88
N LEU A 543 10.26 -11.91 13.64
CA LEU A 543 9.11 -12.35 12.87
C LEU A 543 9.27 -11.98 11.38
N PRO A 544 8.94 -12.88 10.44
CA PRO A 544 8.86 -12.55 9.02
C PRO A 544 7.87 -11.41 8.76
N LYS A 545 8.34 -10.34 8.12
CA LYS A 545 7.52 -9.15 7.82
C LYS A 545 7.61 -8.76 6.34
N SER A 546 6.54 -8.20 5.82
CA SER A 546 6.52 -7.54 4.51
C SER A 546 7.30 -6.21 4.56
N LEU A 547 7.55 -5.61 3.38
CA LEU A 547 8.22 -4.30 3.28
C LEU A 547 7.48 -3.16 4.00
N ILE A 548 6.16 -3.30 4.16
CA ILE A 548 5.32 -2.37 4.92
C ILE A 548 5.17 -2.78 6.39
N GLY A 549 6.01 -3.72 6.88
CA GLY A 549 6.06 -4.14 8.28
C GLY A 549 4.98 -5.13 8.72
N LYS A 550 4.07 -5.56 7.83
CA LYS A 550 3.01 -6.54 8.14
C LYS A 550 3.62 -7.93 8.37
N VAL A 551 3.27 -8.58 9.49
CA VAL A 551 3.66 -9.97 9.79
C VAL A 551 3.13 -10.92 8.72
N LEU A 552 3.99 -11.78 8.20
CA LEU A 552 3.68 -12.80 7.20
C LEU A 552 3.36 -14.13 7.89
N ARG A 553 2.14 -14.26 8.46
CA ARG A 553 1.74 -15.42 9.28
C ARG A 553 1.98 -16.76 8.60
N ARG A 554 1.83 -16.84 7.29
CA ARG A 554 2.15 -18.07 6.54
C ARG A 554 3.62 -18.46 6.68
N GLN A 555 4.55 -17.50 6.60
CA GLN A 555 5.98 -17.77 6.78
C GLN A 555 6.29 -18.11 8.24
N VAL A 556 5.59 -17.45 9.19
CA VAL A 556 5.68 -17.82 10.61
C VAL A 556 5.24 -19.27 10.79
N ARG A 557 4.08 -19.66 10.24
CA ARG A 557 3.57 -21.04 10.31
C ARG A 557 4.55 -22.05 9.74
N THR A 558 5.12 -21.79 8.56
CA THR A 558 6.14 -22.66 7.96
C THR A 558 7.37 -22.81 8.87
N LYS A 559 7.88 -21.68 9.40
CA LYS A 559 9.03 -21.69 10.31
C LYS A 559 8.75 -22.47 11.60
N LEU A 560 7.52 -22.35 12.15
CA LEU A 560 7.14 -23.08 13.36
C LEU A 560 6.94 -24.58 13.12
N LEU A 561 6.45 -25.00 11.94
CA LEU A 561 6.39 -26.41 11.54
C LEU A 561 7.79 -27.02 11.45
N GLU A 562 8.75 -26.31 10.84
CA GLU A 562 10.14 -26.73 10.80
C GLU A 562 10.75 -26.88 12.20
N LEU A 563 10.48 -25.92 13.11
CA LEU A 563 10.98 -25.94 14.48
C LEU A 563 10.32 -27.04 15.34
N SER A 564 9.07 -27.40 15.06
CA SER A 564 8.34 -28.47 15.76
C SER A 564 8.73 -29.87 15.30
N GLY A 565 9.44 -30.01 14.16
CA GLY A 565 9.75 -31.32 13.56
C GLY A 565 8.55 -32.02 12.92
N GLU A 566 7.49 -31.28 12.67
CA GLU A 566 6.27 -31.72 11.99
C GLU A 566 6.38 -31.34 10.51
N GLU A 567 6.75 -32.31 9.62
CA GLU A 567 6.72 -32.15 8.16
C GLU A 567 5.33 -32.36 7.58
#